data_3272130c52a2b966fb7f351b95e346d0
#
_entry.id   3272130c52a2b966fb7f351b95e346d0
#
_cell.length_a   1.000
_cell.length_b   1.000
_cell.length_c   1.000
_cell.angle_alpha   90.00
_cell.angle_beta   90.00
_cell.angle_gamma   90.00
#
_symmetry.space_group_name_H-M   'P 1'
#
loop_
_entity.id
_entity.type
_entity.pdbx_description
1 polymer ?
#
loop_
_entity_poly.entity_id
_entity_poly.type
_entity_poly.pdbx_seq_one_letter_code
_entity_poly.pdbx_strand_id
1 'polypeptide(L)'
;GKYKRIRYKGIVCDRCGVEVTEKKVRRERSGHIELVVPVAHIWYFRSLPNKIGYLLGLPTKKLDAVVYYEKYIVIKAGAMEGKKDADGMELNGSHKMDLLTEDEYLDILDNRIDPNNDYLDDNDPNKFIAKMGAEAIYDLLVNIDLDGLSYELRDRANNDGSQQRKTEALKRLQVVEAFRASKDVNKPE
;
A
#
# COMPACT_ATOMS: atom_id res chain seq x y z
N GLY A 1 7.34 -42.58 4.81
CA GLY A 1 7.15 -43.67 3.86
C GLY A 1 6.97 -45.05 4.45
N LYS A 2 7.28 -45.26 5.75
CA LYS A 2 7.16 -46.57 6.42
C LYS A 2 5.69 -47.04 6.54
N TYR A 3 4.75 -46.11 6.76
CA TYR A 3 3.34 -46.42 7.01
C TYR A 3 2.49 -45.87 5.85
N LYS A 4 2.02 -46.71 4.93
CA LYS A 4 1.33 -46.29 3.72
C LYS A 4 -0.09 -46.83 3.55
N ARG A 5 -0.62 -47.64 4.44
CA ARG A 5 -1.92 -48.28 4.28
C ARG A 5 -2.82 -48.06 5.49
N ILE A 6 -4.13 -48.23 5.30
CA ILE A 6 -5.17 -48.01 6.30
C ILE A 6 -4.97 -48.79 7.62
N ARG A 7 -4.31 -49.98 7.54
CA ARG A 7 -3.96 -50.78 8.72
C ARG A 7 -3.06 -50.08 9.73
N TYR A 8 -2.40 -49.00 9.32
CA TYR A 8 -1.52 -48.19 10.17
C TYR A 8 -2.20 -46.94 10.73
N LYS A 9 -3.51 -46.77 10.50
CA LYS A 9 -4.25 -45.62 11.01
C LYS A 9 -4.18 -45.57 12.54
N GLY A 10 -3.90 -44.38 13.08
CA GLY A 10 -3.78 -44.14 14.53
C GLY A 10 -2.43 -44.52 15.16
N ILE A 11 -1.50 -45.09 14.39
CA ILE A 11 -0.16 -45.37 14.89
C ILE A 11 0.66 -44.08 14.93
N VAL A 12 1.31 -43.85 16.07
CA VAL A 12 2.30 -42.76 16.21
C VAL A 12 3.67 -43.30 15.83
N CYS A 13 4.38 -42.57 14.99
CA CYS A 13 5.73 -42.97 14.59
C CYS A 13 6.72 -42.75 15.72
N ASP A 14 7.40 -43.82 16.15
CA ASP A 14 8.36 -43.79 17.26
C ASP A 14 9.55 -42.85 16.97
N ARG A 15 9.88 -42.59 15.69
CA ARG A 15 11.01 -41.79 15.31
C ARG A 15 10.71 -40.27 15.22
N CYS A 16 9.50 -39.88 14.77
CA CYS A 16 9.17 -38.49 14.53
C CYS A 16 7.89 -37.99 15.23
N GLY A 17 7.22 -38.89 16.01
CA GLY A 17 6.03 -38.56 16.79
C GLY A 17 4.77 -38.25 15.96
N VAL A 18 4.83 -38.39 14.63
CA VAL A 18 3.68 -38.11 13.76
C VAL A 18 2.69 -39.24 13.80
N GLU A 19 1.42 -38.93 14.03
CA GLU A 19 0.29 -39.87 13.95
C GLU A 19 -0.07 -40.15 12.49
N VAL A 20 -0.31 -41.41 12.16
CA VAL A 20 -0.78 -41.84 10.84
C VAL A 20 -2.28 -41.64 10.73
N THR A 21 -2.70 -40.63 10.00
CA THR A 21 -4.10 -40.25 9.84
C THR A 21 -4.52 -40.16 8.37
N GLU A 22 -5.79 -39.91 8.14
CA GLU A 22 -6.34 -39.68 6.80
C GLU A 22 -5.92 -38.33 6.23
N LYS A 23 -5.87 -38.21 4.90
CA LYS A 23 -5.54 -36.95 4.21
C LYS A 23 -6.47 -35.79 4.61
N LYS A 24 -7.74 -36.08 4.91
CA LYS A 24 -8.76 -35.12 5.31
C LYS A 24 -8.38 -34.35 6.58
N VAL A 25 -7.74 -35.04 7.55
CA VAL A 25 -7.37 -34.48 8.85
C VAL A 25 -6.44 -33.26 8.72
N ARG A 26 -5.63 -33.15 7.67
CA ARG A 26 -4.79 -31.96 7.42
C ARG A 26 -5.60 -30.68 7.29
N ARG A 27 -6.80 -30.77 6.69
CA ARG A 27 -7.71 -29.62 6.56
C ARG A 27 -8.49 -29.35 7.84
N GLU A 28 -8.90 -30.39 8.52
CA GLU A 28 -9.66 -30.28 9.79
C GLU A 28 -8.80 -29.69 10.92
N ARG A 29 -7.49 -29.96 10.89
CA ARG A 29 -6.52 -29.45 11.86
C ARG A 29 -5.76 -28.22 11.40
N SER A 30 -6.16 -27.59 10.28
CA SER A 30 -5.54 -26.35 9.82
C SER A 30 -5.92 -25.19 10.74
N GLY A 31 -4.95 -24.36 11.05
CA GLY A 31 -5.15 -23.09 11.74
C GLY A 31 -4.84 -21.92 10.81
N HIS A 32 -4.87 -20.73 11.36
CA HIS A 32 -4.47 -19.52 10.66
C HIS A 32 -3.50 -18.71 11.53
N ILE A 33 -2.77 -17.85 10.88
CA ILE A 33 -1.92 -16.83 11.53
C ILE A 33 -2.54 -15.49 11.17
N GLU A 34 -2.94 -14.75 12.19
CA GLU A 34 -3.44 -13.39 12.03
C GLU A 34 -2.27 -12.43 11.95
N LEU A 35 -2.25 -11.58 10.93
CA LEU A 35 -1.18 -10.63 10.72
C LEU A 35 -1.49 -9.33 11.47
N VAL A 36 -0.48 -8.75 12.11
CA VAL A 36 -0.60 -7.49 12.85
C VAL A 36 -0.74 -6.30 11.91
N VAL A 37 -0.12 -6.37 10.73
CA VAL A 37 -0.12 -5.29 9.73
C VAL A 37 -0.76 -5.77 8.42
N PRO A 38 -1.38 -4.88 7.64
CA PRO A 38 -1.93 -5.23 6.34
C PRO A 38 -0.85 -5.70 5.36
N VAL A 39 -1.23 -6.51 4.41
CA VAL A 39 -0.35 -7.03 3.35
C VAL A 39 -0.92 -6.64 1.99
N ALA A 40 -0.05 -6.14 1.10
CA ALA A 40 -0.45 -5.82 -0.26
C ALA A 40 -0.80 -7.09 -1.04
N HIS A 41 -2.05 -7.17 -1.54
CA HIS A 41 -2.50 -8.32 -2.29
C HIS A 41 -1.80 -8.41 -3.64
N ILE A 42 -1.22 -9.56 -3.94
CA ILE A 42 -0.38 -9.78 -5.12
C ILE A 42 -1.11 -9.49 -6.45
N TRP A 43 -2.41 -9.75 -6.54
CA TRP A 43 -3.20 -9.50 -7.75
C TRP A 43 -3.38 -8.01 -8.06
N TYR A 44 -3.27 -7.14 -7.07
CA TYR A 44 -3.37 -5.69 -7.24
C TYR A 44 -2.01 -5.01 -7.30
N PHE A 45 -0.99 -5.65 -6.74
CA PHE A 45 0.35 -5.10 -6.62
C PHE A 45 1.31 -5.60 -7.70
N ARG A 46 1.27 -6.91 -8.07
CA ARG A 46 2.19 -7.53 -9.05
C ARG A 46 1.54 -7.83 -10.40
N SER A 47 0.25 -7.58 -10.58
CA SER A 47 -0.38 -7.72 -11.88
C SER A 47 0.08 -6.66 -12.87
N LEU A 48 -0.05 -6.95 -14.15
CA LEU A 48 0.13 -5.97 -15.22
C LEU A 48 -1.23 -5.66 -15.86
N PRO A 49 -1.72 -4.41 -15.77
CA PRO A 49 -1.12 -3.26 -15.09
C PRO A 49 -1.17 -3.36 -13.57
N ASN A 50 -0.21 -2.72 -12.88
CA ASN A 50 -0.23 -2.58 -11.42
C ASN A 50 -1.39 -1.68 -11.00
N LYS A 51 -2.44 -2.28 -10.44
CA LYS A 51 -3.69 -1.56 -10.12
C LYS A 51 -3.50 -0.53 -9.00
N ILE A 52 -2.74 -0.88 -7.95
CA ILE A 52 -2.41 0.05 -6.86
C ILE A 52 -1.62 1.25 -7.42
N GLY A 53 -0.61 0.98 -8.26
CA GLY A 53 0.17 2.02 -8.89
C GLY A 53 -0.66 2.95 -9.78
N TYR A 54 -1.65 2.40 -10.48
CA TYR A 54 -2.55 3.20 -11.30
C TYR A 54 -3.52 4.06 -10.48
N LEU A 55 -4.04 3.53 -9.36
CA LEU A 55 -4.87 4.33 -8.45
C LEU A 55 -4.08 5.48 -7.83
N LEU A 56 -2.90 5.20 -7.28
CA LEU A 56 -2.08 6.21 -6.61
C LEU A 56 -1.25 7.08 -7.58
N GLY A 57 -1.13 6.69 -8.85
CA GLY A 57 -0.26 7.39 -9.80
C GLY A 57 1.23 7.19 -9.53
N LEU A 58 1.58 6.09 -8.87
CA LEU A 58 2.95 5.76 -8.51
C LEU A 58 3.51 4.63 -9.37
N PRO A 59 4.73 4.77 -9.89
CA PRO A 59 5.39 3.68 -10.61
C PRO A 59 5.72 2.52 -9.65
N THR A 60 5.71 1.30 -10.19
CA THR A 60 5.95 0.06 -9.41
C THR A 60 7.22 0.12 -8.57
N LYS A 61 8.31 0.69 -9.12
CA LYS A 61 9.58 0.83 -8.38
C LYS A 61 9.45 1.66 -7.09
N LYS A 62 8.66 2.74 -7.14
CA LYS A 62 8.39 3.56 -5.94
C LYS A 62 7.56 2.80 -4.92
N LEU A 63 6.53 2.08 -5.38
CA LEU A 63 5.72 1.23 -4.51
C LEU A 63 6.52 0.09 -3.87
N ASP A 64 7.42 -0.54 -4.64
CA ASP A 64 8.32 -1.57 -4.12
C ASP A 64 9.16 -1.02 -2.96
N ALA A 65 9.77 0.15 -3.12
CA ALA A 65 10.59 0.76 -2.09
C ALA A 65 9.81 1.01 -0.78
N VAL A 66 8.52 1.37 -0.89
CA VAL A 66 7.67 1.57 0.30
C VAL A 66 7.26 0.24 0.93
N VAL A 67 6.74 -0.70 0.13
CA VAL A 67 6.21 -1.99 0.63
C VAL A 67 7.31 -2.85 1.26
N TYR A 68 8.53 -2.78 0.73
CA TYR A 68 9.69 -3.54 1.25
C TYR A 68 10.51 -2.77 2.29
N TYR A 69 9.98 -1.69 2.86
CA TYR A 69 10.60 -0.92 3.95
C TYR A 69 11.96 -0.29 3.60
N GLU A 70 12.15 0.09 2.32
CA GLU A 70 13.35 0.83 1.89
C GLU A 70 13.18 2.35 2.05
N LYS A 71 11.94 2.85 1.92
CA LYS A 71 11.63 4.29 1.97
C LYS A 71 10.31 4.57 2.68
N TYR A 72 10.25 5.71 3.37
CA TYR A 72 9.00 6.29 3.84
C TYR A 72 8.24 6.93 2.68
N ILE A 73 6.92 6.96 2.77
CA ILE A 73 6.05 7.73 1.89
C ILE A 73 5.22 8.71 2.72
N VAL A 74 5.14 9.95 2.29
CA VAL A 74 4.38 10.99 2.96
C VAL A 74 2.88 10.77 2.72
N ILE A 75 2.15 10.53 3.80
CA ILE A 75 0.69 10.44 3.81
C ILE A 75 0.07 11.82 3.91
N LYS A 76 0.66 12.66 4.77
CA LYS A 76 0.22 14.03 5.04
C LYS A 76 1.44 14.91 5.28
N ALA A 77 1.60 15.94 4.48
CA ALA A 77 2.75 16.84 4.59
C ALA A 77 2.66 17.79 5.81
N GLY A 78 1.44 18.16 6.21
CA GLY A 78 1.21 18.98 7.40
C GLY A 78 2.05 20.24 7.43
N ALA A 79 2.80 20.45 8.51
CA ALA A 79 3.68 21.60 8.69
C ALA A 79 4.83 21.68 7.67
N MET A 80 5.07 20.62 6.90
CA MET A 80 6.07 20.60 5.82
C MET A 80 5.54 21.10 4.49
N GLU A 81 4.21 21.25 4.33
CA GLU A 81 3.60 21.58 3.05
C GLU A 81 4.15 22.89 2.45
N GLY A 82 4.66 22.79 1.22
CA GLY A 82 5.24 23.92 0.50
C GLY A 82 6.52 24.51 1.07
N LYS A 83 7.16 23.87 2.05
CA LYS A 83 8.46 24.34 2.56
C LYS A 83 9.54 24.25 1.50
N LYS A 84 10.39 25.29 1.48
CA LYS A 84 11.53 25.42 0.55
C LYS A 84 12.84 25.51 1.34
N ASP A 85 13.91 25.11 0.68
CA ASP A 85 15.27 25.28 1.19
C ASP A 85 15.78 26.74 1.02
N ALA A 86 17.03 26.97 1.41
CA ALA A 86 17.68 28.28 1.30
C ALA A 86 17.82 28.77 -0.16
N ASP A 87 17.83 27.85 -1.11
CA ASP A 87 17.95 28.14 -2.54
C ASP A 87 16.57 28.31 -3.21
N GLY A 88 15.48 28.21 -2.45
CA GLY A 88 14.10 28.34 -2.91
C GLY A 88 13.55 27.09 -3.60
N MET A 89 14.24 25.95 -3.54
CA MET A 89 13.77 24.67 -4.03
C MET A 89 12.83 24.00 -3.02
N GLU A 90 11.83 23.30 -3.49
CA GLU A 90 10.91 22.56 -2.63
C GLU A 90 11.65 21.43 -1.93
N LEU A 91 11.47 21.35 -0.61
CA LEU A 91 12.06 20.28 0.20
C LEU A 91 11.36 18.95 -0.06
N ASN A 92 12.15 17.88 -0.10
CA ASN A 92 11.59 16.54 -0.12
C ASN A 92 10.78 16.31 1.16
N GLY A 93 9.58 15.75 1.00
CA GLY A 93 8.61 15.60 2.10
C GLY A 93 7.59 16.75 2.21
N SER A 94 7.69 17.77 1.36
CA SER A 94 6.74 18.90 1.34
C SER A 94 5.43 18.57 0.60
N HIS A 95 5.36 17.43 -0.06
CA HIS A 95 4.14 17.02 -0.78
C HIS A 95 3.71 15.60 -0.39
N LYS A 96 2.39 15.39 -0.47
CA LYS A 96 1.81 14.05 -0.33
C LYS A 96 2.41 13.10 -1.38
N MET A 97 2.73 11.88 -0.98
CA MET A 97 3.39 10.83 -1.77
C MET A 97 4.86 11.06 -2.12
N ASP A 98 5.52 12.05 -1.51
CA ASP A 98 6.97 12.12 -1.55
C ASP A 98 7.61 10.91 -0.88
N LEU A 99 8.74 10.46 -1.42
CA LEU A 99 9.51 9.36 -0.86
C LEU A 99 10.72 9.86 -0.13
N LEU A 100 10.85 9.48 1.13
CA LEU A 100 11.95 9.87 2.01
C LEU A 100 12.85 8.68 2.32
N THR A 101 14.14 8.92 2.36
CA THR A 101 15.08 8.01 3.01
C THR A 101 14.91 8.12 4.53
N GLU A 102 15.51 7.19 5.28
CA GLU A 102 15.49 7.23 6.74
C GLU A 102 16.14 8.52 7.28
N ASP A 103 17.27 8.92 6.71
CA ASP A 103 17.97 10.15 7.11
C ASP A 103 17.14 11.41 6.86
N GLU A 104 16.47 11.51 5.70
CA GLU A 104 15.57 12.62 5.39
C GLU A 104 14.36 12.67 6.32
N TYR A 105 13.80 11.50 6.65
CA TYR A 105 12.69 11.40 7.58
C TYR A 105 13.09 11.87 8.99
N LEU A 106 14.22 11.42 9.49
CA LEU A 106 14.75 11.84 10.80
C LEU A 106 15.09 13.34 10.82
N ASP A 107 15.71 13.88 9.75
CA ASP A 107 15.97 15.33 9.66
C ASP A 107 14.67 16.15 9.73
N ILE A 108 13.60 15.67 9.11
CA ILE A 108 12.29 16.34 9.19
C ILE A 108 11.78 16.33 10.62
N LEU A 109 11.81 15.19 11.31
CA LEU A 109 11.32 15.08 12.68
C LEU A 109 12.11 15.94 13.66
N ASP A 110 13.44 15.95 13.52
CA ASP A 110 14.32 16.61 14.48
C ASP A 110 14.42 18.13 14.25
N ASN A 111 14.38 18.57 12.99
CA ASN A 111 14.81 19.94 12.65
C ASN A 111 13.73 20.78 11.94
N ARG A 112 12.65 20.18 11.44
CA ARG A 112 11.76 20.89 10.50
C ARG A 112 10.31 21.00 10.93
N ILE A 113 9.86 20.16 11.85
CA ILE A 113 8.50 20.18 12.38
C ILE A 113 8.50 20.36 13.90
N ASP A 114 7.31 20.58 14.48
CA ASP A 114 7.18 20.74 15.92
C ASP A 114 7.55 19.43 16.63
N PRO A 115 8.37 19.48 17.70
CA PRO A 115 8.68 18.30 18.52
C PRO A 115 7.45 17.58 19.09
N ASN A 116 6.32 18.28 19.19
CA ASN A 116 5.06 17.71 19.64
C ASN A 116 4.21 17.11 18.50
N ASN A 117 4.76 16.94 17.30
CA ASN A 117 4.03 16.41 16.14
C ASN A 117 3.29 15.10 16.44
N ASP A 118 3.90 14.20 17.22
CA ASP A 118 3.32 12.90 17.55
C ASP A 118 2.09 13.01 18.47
N TYR A 119 1.98 14.08 19.25
CA TYR A 119 0.83 14.34 20.14
C TYR A 119 -0.32 15.07 19.44
N LEU A 120 -0.13 15.55 18.21
CA LEU A 120 -1.20 16.16 17.42
C LEU A 120 -2.23 15.09 17.03
N ASP A 121 -3.48 15.49 16.93
CA ASP A 121 -4.55 14.65 16.36
C ASP A 121 -4.26 14.34 14.89
N ASP A 122 -4.63 13.14 14.42
CA ASP A 122 -4.38 12.75 13.02
C ASP A 122 -5.09 13.64 12.01
N ASN A 123 -6.18 14.30 12.44
CA ASN A 123 -6.89 15.29 11.62
C ASN A 123 -6.28 16.69 11.69
N ASP A 124 -5.35 16.97 12.62
CA ASP A 124 -4.71 18.29 12.70
C ASP A 124 -4.02 18.65 11.38
N PRO A 125 -4.35 19.80 10.77
CA PRO A 125 -3.77 20.18 9.48
C PRO A 125 -2.24 20.28 9.50
N ASN A 126 -1.64 20.54 10.64
CA ASN A 126 -0.19 20.69 10.80
C ASN A 126 0.55 19.37 11.04
N LYS A 127 -0.17 18.27 11.36
CA LYS A 127 0.48 16.99 11.62
C LYS A 127 1.15 16.44 10.37
N PHE A 128 2.46 16.19 10.48
CA PHE A 128 3.23 15.48 9.46
C PHE A 128 3.10 13.97 9.70
N ILE A 129 2.75 13.22 8.67
CA ILE A 129 2.64 11.76 8.74
C ILE A 129 3.35 11.15 7.55
N ALA A 130 4.36 10.33 7.80
CA ALA A 130 5.00 9.48 6.81
C ALA A 130 5.14 8.06 7.36
N LYS A 131 4.89 7.05 6.53
CA LYS A 131 4.90 5.64 6.92
C LYS A 131 5.62 4.79 5.90
N MET A 132 5.95 3.56 6.29
CA MET A 132 6.50 2.51 5.42
C MET A 132 5.53 1.33 5.32
N GLY A 133 5.83 0.42 4.40
CA GLY A 133 5.14 -0.85 4.29
C GLY A 133 3.77 -0.77 3.63
N ALA A 134 3.06 -1.88 3.64
CA ALA A 134 1.71 -1.96 3.08
C ALA A 134 0.69 -1.11 3.86
N GLU A 135 0.94 -0.81 5.13
CA GLU A 135 0.12 0.08 5.94
C GLU A 135 0.06 1.50 5.35
N ALA A 136 1.21 2.03 4.91
CA ALA A 136 1.26 3.32 4.25
C ALA A 136 0.42 3.35 2.96
N ILE A 137 0.48 2.27 2.18
CA ILE A 137 -0.33 2.13 0.97
C ILE A 137 -1.81 2.02 1.30
N TYR A 138 -2.18 1.31 2.37
CA TYR A 138 -3.54 1.22 2.86
C TYR A 138 -4.11 2.59 3.20
N ASP A 139 -3.38 3.39 3.99
CA ASP A 139 -3.80 4.74 4.38
C ASP A 139 -4.00 5.66 3.16
N LEU A 140 -3.13 5.57 2.16
CA LEU A 140 -3.28 6.33 0.92
C LEU A 140 -4.52 5.90 0.12
N LEU A 141 -4.83 4.60 0.07
CA LEU A 141 -5.97 4.07 -0.66
C LEU A 141 -7.30 4.39 0.01
N VAL A 142 -7.38 4.31 1.34
CA VAL A 142 -8.60 4.67 2.10
C VAL A 142 -8.99 6.12 1.88
N ASN A 143 -8.00 7.00 1.77
CA ASN A 143 -8.20 8.44 1.60
C ASN A 143 -8.19 8.91 0.14
N ILE A 144 -8.36 8.01 -0.83
CA ILE A 144 -8.40 8.37 -2.25
C ILE A 144 -9.78 8.89 -2.65
N ASP A 145 -9.81 10.05 -3.29
CA ASP A 145 -11.01 10.56 -3.94
C ASP A 145 -11.11 10.03 -5.37
N LEU A 146 -11.88 8.94 -5.53
CA LEU A 146 -12.07 8.29 -6.83
C LEU A 146 -12.86 9.17 -7.81
N ASP A 147 -13.78 10.01 -7.32
CA ASP A 147 -14.61 10.86 -8.17
C ASP A 147 -13.80 12.03 -8.72
N GLY A 148 -13.04 12.71 -7.86
CA GLY A 148 -12.11 13.76 -8.25
C GLY A 148 -11.03 13.25 -9.20
N LEU A 149 -10.44 12.08 -8.89
CA LEU A 149 -9.43 11.46 -9.74
C LEU A 149 -9.98 11.06 -11.12
N SER A 150 -11.21 10.54 -11.19
CA SER A 150 -11.88 10.25 -12.46
C SER A 150 -12.05 11.51 -13.31
N TYR A 151 -12.51 12.60 -12.70
CA TYR A 151 -12.68 13.87 -13.40
C TYR A 151 -11.34 14.42 -13.93
N GLU A 152 -10.31 14.44 -13.10
CA GLU A 152 -8.97 14.89 -13.47
C GLU A 152 -8.37 14.07 -14.64
N LEU A 153 -8.49 12.75 -14.58
CA LEU A 153 -7.98 11.88 -15.64
C LEU A 153 -8.74 12.02 -16.95
N ARG A 154 -10.05 12.30 -16.92
CA ARG A 154 -10.84 12.59 -18.11
C ARG A 154 -10.42 13.92 -18.74
N ASP A 155 -10.21 14.95 -17.92
CA ASP A 155 -9.72 16.24 -18.39
C ASP A 155 -8.34 16.09 -19.04
N ARG A 156 -7.40 15.42 -18.41
CA ARG A 156 -6.07 15.12 -18.99
C ARG A 156 -6.15 14.34 -20.29
N ALA A 157 -7.02 13.32 -20.36
CA ALA A 157 -7.18 12.50 -21.56
C ALA A 157 -7.69 13.34 -22.76
N ASN A 158 -8.51 14.34 -22.50
CA ASN A 158 -9.07 15.21 -23.54
C ASN A 158 -8.11 16.36 -23.92
N ASN A 159 -7.53 17.03 -22.93
CA ASN A 159 -6.93 18.34 -23.09
C ASN A 159 -5.39 18.33 -23.05
N ASP A 160 -4.71 17.24 -22.63
CA ASP A 160 -3.24 17.20 -22.60
C ASP A 160 -2.64 17.36 -24.02
N GLY A 161 -1.58 18.11 -24.14
CA GLY A 161 -0.88 18.31 -25.42
C GLY A 161 -0.08 17.11 -25.92
N SER A 162 0.18 16.12 -25.05
CA SER A 162 0.99 14.94 -25.38
C SER A 162 0.12 13.69 -25.57
N GLN A 163 0.21 13.07 -26.76
CA GLN A 163 -0.51 11.82 -27.06
C GLN A 163 -0.12 10.66 -26.10
N GLN A 164 1.12 10.62 -25.66
CA GLN A 164 1.58 9.61 -24.70
C GLN A 164 0.90 9.78 -23.34
N ARG A 165 0.84 11.02 -22.82
CA ARG A 165 0.17 11.33 -21.55
C ARG A 165 -1.34 11.11 -21.63
N LYS A 166 -1.98 11.42 -22.74
CA LYS A 166 -3.39 11.06 -22.98
C LYS A 166 -3.64 9.56 -22.89
N THR A 167 -2.79 8.77 -23.54
CA THR A 167 -2.92 7.30 -23.54
C THR A 167 -2.72 6.72 -22.13
N GLU A 168 -1.77 7.28 -21.38
CA GLU A 168 -1.52 6.87 -20.00
C GLU A 168 -2.70 7.25 -19.08
N ALA A 169 -3.23 8.46 -19.23
CA ALA A 169 -4.43 8.90 -18.50
C ALA A 169 -5.63 7.99 -18.78
N LEU A 170 -5.86 7.58 -20.02
CA LEU A 170 -6.94 6.65 -20.38
C LEU A 170 -6.77 5.27 -19.75
N LYS A 171 -5.56 4.72 -19.77
CA LYS A 171 -5.27 3.42 -19.11
C LYS A 171 -5.51 3.48 -17.60
N ARG A 172 -5.10 4.58 -17.00
CA ARG A 172 -5.29 4.83 -15.57
C ARG A 172 -6.78 5.01 -15.23
N LEU A 173 -7.50 5.77 -16.07
CA LEU A 173 -8.94 5.99 -15.94
C LEU A 173 -9.73 4.67 -15.95
N GLN A 174 -9.40 3.73 -16.82
CA GLN A 174 -10.07 2.41 -16.84
C GLN A 174 -9.99 1.70 -15.50
N VAL A 175 -8.85 1.75 -14.82
CA VAL A 175 -8.70 1.14 -13.49
C VAL A 175 -9.53 1.89 -12.45
N VAL A 176 -9.46 3.22 -12.45
CA VAL A 176 -10.21 4.08 -11.52
C VAL A 176 -11.73 3.85 -11.65
N GLU A 177 -12.25 3.81 -12.88
CA GLU A 177 -13.68 3.56 -13.12
C GLU A 177 -14.11 2.16 -12.68
N ALA A 178 -13.26 1.14 -12.83
CA ALA A 178 -13.56 -0.21 -12.35
C ALA A 178 -13.69 -0.25 -10.81
N PHE A 179 -12.81 0.45 -10.08
CA PHE A 179 -12.91 0.56 -8.62
C PHE A 179 -14.10 1.42 -8.19
N ARG A 180 -14.37 2.51 -8.90
CA ARG A 180 -15.54 3.36 -8.66
C ARG A 180 -16.84 2.59 -8.83
N ALA A 181 -16.98 1.83 -9.90
CA ALA A 181 -18.16 0.99 -10.14
C ALA A 181 -18.34 -0.13 -9.09
N SER A 182 -17.23 -0.70 -8.56
CA SER A 182 -17.31 -1.72 -7.53
C SER A 182 -17.74 -1.17 -6.17
N LYS A 183 -17.49 0.10 -5.88
CA LYS A 183 -17.89 0.78 -4.65
C LYS A 183 -19.41 1.00 -4.58
N ASP A 184 -20.07 1.14 -5.73
CA ASP A 184 -21.53 1.37 -5.82
C ASP A 184 -22.37 0.09 -5.64
N VAL A 185 -21.75 -1.07 -5.63
CA VAL A 185 -22.45 -2.34 -5.44
C VAL A 185 -22.28 -2.76 -3.99
N ASN A 186 -23.16 -2.37 -3.08
CA ASN A 186 -23.30 -2.84 -1.69
C ASN A 186 -22.65 -4.22 -1.40
N LYS A 187 -21.38 -4.37 -1.71
CA LYS A 187 -20.61 -5.54 -1.36
C LYS A 187 -19.96 -5.27 -0.02
N PRO A 188 -20.17 -6.16 0.95
CA PRO A 188 -19.33 -6.16 2.14
C PRO A 188 -17.88 -6.24 1.67
N GLU A 189 -17.05 -5.43 2.26
CA GLU A 189 -15.62 -5.37 2.07
C GLU A 189 -14.94 -6.75 2.28
#